data_0ad498dbef4f163747eef7fa3e546cb0
#
_entry.id   0ad498dbef4f163747eef7fa3e546cb0
#
_cell.length_a   1.000
_cell.length_b   1.000
_cell.length_c   1.000
_cell.angle_alpha   90.00
_cell.angle_beta   90.00
_cell.angle_gamma   90.00
#
_symmetry.space_group_name_H-M   'P 1'
#
loop_
_entity.id
_entity.type
_entity.pdbx_description
1 polymer ?
#
loop_
_entity_poly.entity_id
_entity_poly.type
_entity_poly.pdbx_seq_one_letter_code
_entity_poly.pdbx_strand_id
1 'polypeptide(L)'
;MYKQEEIKPYAEQGDKGELVEKMFDNIAPTYDVLNHRLSWNIDKRWRRKAIGQLISFGPKEMLDIATGTGDFAILSAQMLKPNHLIGADISEGMMEIGRQKVEKAQLGSIVSFMKEDCMNLSFHNERFDAVTAAFGIRNFKDLDKCLCELHRVLRKGGHLSIVELSAPKSFPMSILFKIYSHTILPLYARLVSKDKGAYHYLISTVEAFPQGETMVEILKKAGFEDVKFKRLTFGICTMYLATK
;
A
#
# COMPACT_ATOMS: atom_id res chain seq x y z
N MET A 1 9.95 1.01 17.05
CA MET A 1 9.77 2.22 16.20
C MET A 1 10.77 2.18 15.05
N TYR A 2 10.28 2.26 13.83
CA TYR A 2 11.10 2.20 12.61
C TYR A 2 11.31 3.59 12.04
N LYS A 3 12.40 3.80 11.28
CA LYS A 3 12.79 5.14 10.78
C LYS A 3 11.70 5.85 9.98
N GLN A 4 10.91 5.13 9.16
CA GLN A 4 9.82 5.75 8.39
C GLN A 4 8.67 6.25 9.27
N GLU A 5 8.52 5.74 10.50
CA GLU A 5 7.46 6.19 11.42
C GLU A 5 7.70 7.61 11.94
N GLU A 6 8.95 8.05 11.98
CA GLU A 6 9.35 9.40 12.39
C GLU A 6 9.19 10.44 11.27
N ILE A 7 9.16 9.99 10.01
CA ILE A 7 9.06 10.87 8.85
C ILE A 7 7.63 11.38 8.71
N LYS A 8 7.47 12.71 8.66
CA LYS A 8 6.19 13.40 8.45
C LYS A 8 6.18 14.07 7.09
N PRO A 9 5.01 14.17 6.41
CA PRO A 9 4.91 14.79 5.09
C PRO A 9 5.13 16.30 5.12
N TYR A 10 4.84 16.94 6.27
CA TYR A 10 4.98 18.38 6.46
C TYR A 10 5.76 18.69 7.73
N ALA A 11 6.41 19.86 7.76
CA ALA A 11 7.13 20.38 8.95
C ALA A 11 6.19 20.85 10.06
N GLU A 12 4.89 20.80 9.84
CA GLU A 12 3.87 21.21 10.81
C GLU A 12 3.91 20.31 12.07
N GLN A 13 3.61 20.88 13.22
CA GLN A 13 3.36 20.11 14.43
C GLN A 13 2.02 19.38 14.28
N GLY A 14 1.99 18.09 14.60
CA GLY A 14 0.79 17.27 14.50
C GLY A 14 1.10 15.78 14.54
N ASP A 15 0.06 15.01 14.66
CA ASP A 15 0.14 13.56 14.57
C ASP A 15 0.50 13.11 13.14
N LYS A 16 1.36 12.09 13.01
CA LYS A 16 1.73 11.59 11.68
C LYS A 16 0.52 11.12 10.89
N GLY A 17 -0.44 10.42 11.52
CA GLY A 17 -1.64 9.92 10.84
C GLY A 17 -2.46 11.05 10.25
N GLU A 18 -2.73 12.11 11.02
CA GLU A 18 -3.47 13.29 10.56
C GLU A 18 -2.76 14.01 9.42
N LEU A 19 -1.44 14.16 9.51
CA LEU A 19 -0.65 14.80 8.45
C LEU A 19 -0.61 13.96 7.17
N VAL A 20 -0.57 12.63 7.28
CA VAL A 20 -0.63 11.71 6.16
C VAL A 20 -2.01 11.75 5.52
N GLU A 21 -3.10 11.73 6.30
CA GLU A 21 -4.47 11.89 5.80
C GLU A 21 -4.61 13.20 5.02
N LYS A 22 -4.24 14.34 5.62
CA LYS A 22 -4.25 15.67 4.99
C LYS A 22 -3.47 15.68 3.67
N MET A 23 -2.29 15.06 3.64
CA MET A 23 -1.48 14.99 2.43
C MET A 23 -2.20 14.21 1.33
N PHE A 24 -2.75 13.04 1.64
CA PHE A 24 -3.43 12.20 0.65
C PHE A 24 -4.72 12.84 0.15
N ASP A 25 -5.50 13.50 1.02
CA ASP A 25 -6.68 14.28 0.60
C ASP A 25 -6.30 15.39 -0.38
N ASN A 26 -5.18 16.11 -0.13
CA ASN A 26 -4.72 17.19 -1.00
C ASN A 26 -4.28 16.70 -2.39
N ILE A 27 -3.62 15.54 -2.48
CA ILE A 27 -3.11 15.01 -3.76
C ILE A 27 -4.10 14.09 -4.48
N ALA A 28 -5.20 13.71 -3.84
CA ALA A 28 -6.16 12.74 -4.37
C ALA A 28 -6.56 12.99 -5.85
N PRO A 29 -6.90 14.22 -6.29
CA PRO A 29 -7.32 14.46 -7.67
C PRO A 29 -6.28 14.13 -8.74
N THR A 30 -5.00 14.15 -8.38
CA THR A 30 -3.89 13.94 -9.33
C THR A 30 -3.12 12.64 -9.08
N TYR A 31 -3.44 11.94 -8.01
CA TYR A 31 -2.69 10.78 -7.50
C TYR A 31 -2.47 9.67 -8.53
N ASP A 32 -3.55 9.19 -9.14
CA ASP A 32 -3.47 8.07 -10.11
C ASP A 32 -2.66 8.44 -11.35
N VAL A 33 -2.94 9.61 -11.91
CA VAL A 33 -2.25 10.09 -13.12
C VAL A 33 -0.75 10.20 -12.87
N LEU A 34 -0.37 10.72 -11.71
CA LEU A 34 1.04 10.88 -11.35
C LEU A 34 1.72 9.54 -11.11
N ASN A 35 1.13 8.66 -10.31
CA ASN A 35 1.72 7.36 -9.99
C ASN A 35 1.87 6.48 -11.23
N HIS A 36 0.86 6.42 -12.08
CA HIS A 36 0.95 5.63 -13.32
C HIS A 36 1.97 6.20 -14.31
N ARG A 37 2.07 7.52 -14.43
CA ARG A 37 3.09 8.15 -15.29
C ARG A 37 4.50 7.95 -14.74
N LEU A 38 4.70 8.18 -13.45
CA LEU A 38 6.00 8.04 -12.80
C LEU A 38 6.49 6.60 -12.80
N SER A 39 5.60 5.62 -12.70
CA SER A 39 5.94 4.20 -12.79
C SER A 39 5.97 3.66 -14.23
N TRP A 40 5.67 4.47 -15.26
CA TRP A 40 5.47 4.01 -16.64
C TRP A 40 4.46 2.86 -16.74
N ASN A 41 3.41 2.90 -15.91
CA ASN A 41 2.41 1.84 -15.74
C ASN A 41 2.97 0.47 -15.30
N ILE A 42 4.20 0.39 -14.84
CA ILE A 42 4.78 -0.87 -14.31
C ILE A 42 4.10 -1.26 -12.99
N ASP A 43 3.61 -0.28 -12.21
CA ASP A 43 2.82 -0.50 -10.99
C ASP A 43 1.64 -1.44 -11.21
N LYS A 44 0.94 -1.35 -12.34
CA LYS A 44 -0.14 -2.27 -12.71
C LYS A 44 0.31 -3.73 -12.83
N ARG A 45 1.54 -3.95 -13.33
CA ARG A 45 2.13 -5.29 -13.41
C ARG A 45 2.52 -5.81 -12.03
N TRP A 46 3.02 -4.94 -11.15
CA TRP A 46 3.35 -5.32 -9.78
C TRP A 46 2.09 -5.72 -9.01
N ARG A 47 1.02 -4.91 -9.08
CA ARG A 47 -0.28 -5.23 -8.46
C ARG A 47 -0.82 -6.58 -8.97
N ARG A 48 -0.82 -6.81 -10.28
CA ARG A 48 -1.27 -8.09 -10.86
C ARG A 48 -0.46 -9.28 -10.35
N LYS A 49 0.85 -9.14 -10.19
CA LYS A 49 1.69 -10.20 -9.64
C LYS A 49 1.39 -10.49 -8.17
N ALA A 50 1.16 -9.44 -7.38
CA ALA A 50 0.81 -9.61 -5.98
C ALA A 50 -0.56 -10.29 -5.80
N ILE A 51 -1.58 -9.87 -6.56
CA ILE A 51 -2.89 -10.53 -6.56
C ILE A 51 -2.79 -11.96 -7.08
N GLY A 52 -1.97 -12.20 -8.09
CA GLY A 52 -1.77 -13.53 -8.69
C GLY A 52 -1.34 -14.60 -7.68
N GLN A 53 -0.67 -14.21 -6.59
CA GLN A 53 -0.30 -15.12 -5.50
C GLN A 53 -1.52 -15.65 -4.71
N LEU A 54 -2.64 -14.93 -4.77
CA LEU A 54 -3.86 -15.27 -4.03
C LEU A 54 -4.85 -16.13 -4.83
N ILE A 55 -4.63 -16.32 -6.15
CA ILE A 55 -5.58 -17.02 -7.03
C ILE A 55 -5.86 -18.45 -6.56
N SER A 56 -4.82 -19.19 -6.18
CA SER A 56 -4.95 -20.58 -5.74
C SER A 56 -5.70 -20.74 -4.42
N PHE A 57 -5.82 -19.68 -3.62
CA PHE A 57 -6.51 -19.70 -2.32
C PHE A 57 -8.00 -19.36 -2.45
N GLY A 58 -8.42 -18.71 -3.52
CA GLY A 58 -9.81 -18.38 -3.81
C GLY A 58 -10.55 -17.58 -2.72
N PRO A 59 -9.96 -16.49 -2.18
CA PRO A 59 -10.54 -15.75 -1.05
C PRO A 59 -11.91 -15.20 -1.39
N LYS A 60 -12.86 -15.27 -0.44
CA LYS A 60 -14.25 -14.81 -0.60
C LYS A 60 -14.52 -13.50 0.15
N GLU A 61 -13.95 -13.33 1.34
CA GLU A 61 -14.05 -12.13 2.15
C GLU A 61 -12.69 -11.45 2.18
N MET A 62 -12.57 -10.26 1.62
CA MET A 62 -11.28 -9.57 1.46
C MET A 62 -11.28 -8.18 2.08
N LEU A 63 -10.11 -7.78 2.58
CA LEU A 63 -9.80 -6.41 3.00
C LEU A 63 -8.64 -5.88 2.18
N ASP A 64 -8.78 -4.71 1.60
CA ASP A 64 -7.68 -3.94 1.00
C ASP A 64 -7.39 -2.74 1.88
N ILE A 65 -6.28 -2.77 2.63
CA ILE A 65 -5.90 -1.73 3.59
C ILE A 65 -5.01 -0.68 2.94
N ALA A 66 -5.17 0.59 3.34
CA ALA A 66 -4.61 1.75 2.65
C ALA A 66 -4.94 1.71 1.16
N THR A 67 -6.24 1.48 0.89
CA THR A 67 -6.77 1.23 -0.46
C THR A 67 -6.65 2.44 -1.39
N GLY A 68 -6.57 3.64 -0.83
CA GLY A 68 -6.47 4.90 -1.57
C GLY A 68 -7.64 5.07 -2.56
N THR A 69 -7.31 5.28 -3.82
CA THR A 69 -8.29 5.40 -4.92
C THR A 69 -8.83 4.06 -5.42
N GLY A 70 -8.59 2.97 -4.70
CA GLY A 70 -9.20 1.67 -4.96
C GLY A 70 -8.60 0.86 -6.12
N ASP A 71 -7.50 1.26 -6.73
CA ASP A 71 -6.90 0.53 -7.87
C ASP A 71 -6.61 -0.94 -7.55
N PHE A 72 -6.11 -1.22 -6.34
CA PHE A 72 -5.76 -2.58 -5.95
C PHE A 72 -7.02 -3.39 -5.60
N ALA A 73 -7.98 -2.77 -4.92
CA ALA A 73 -9.28 -3.35 -4.62
C ALA A 73 -10.04 -3.73 -5.90
N ILE A 74 -10.15 -2.81 -6.86
CA ILE A 74 -10.81 -3.04 -8.15
C ILE A 74 -10.15 -4.19 -8.90
N LEU A 75 -8.82 -4.18 -9.00
CA LEU A 75 -8.08 -5.22 -9.69
C LEU A 75 -8.20 -6.57 -8.98
N SER A 76 -8.21 -6.60 -7.65
CA SER A 76 -8.45 -7.79 -6.83
C SER A 76 -9.84 -8.36 -7.08
N ALA A 77 -10.88 -7.53 -7.09
CA ALA A 77 -12.25 -7.94 -7.37
C ALA A 77 -12.38 -8.56 -8.77
N GLN A 78 -11.74 -7.98 -9.77
CA GLN A 78 -11.76 -8.48 -11.14
C GLN A 78 -11.03 -9.83 -11.31
N MET A 79 -9.90 -10.01 -10.63
CA MET A 79 -9.05 -11.19 -10.79
C MET A 79 -9.47 -12.37 -9.90
N LEU A 80 -9.87 -12.09 -8.65
CA LEU A 80 -10.16 -13.12 -7.64
C LEU A 80 -11.65 -13.41 -7.49
N LYS A 81 -12.52 -12.47 -7.87
CA LYS A 81 -13.98 -12.57 -7.80
C LYS A 81 -14.46 -12.99 -6.39
N PRO A 82 -14.10 -12.22 -5.34
CA PRO A 82 -14.58 -12.48 -4.00
C PRO A 82 -16.08 -12.21 -3.90
N ASN A 83 -16.71 -12.66 -2.81
CA ASN A 83 -18.09 -12.27 -2.50
C ASN A 83 -18.14 -10.81 -2.06
N HIS A 84 -17.23 -10.43 -1.15
CA HIS A 84 -17.10 -9.07 -0.65
C HIS A 84 -15.64 -8.65 -0.53
N LEU A 85 -15.38 -7.40 -0.89
CA LEU A 85 -14.09 -6.75 -0.70
C LEU A 85 -14.32 -5.36 -0.09
N ILE A 86 -13.72 -5.12 1.07
CA ILE A 86 -13.75 -3.80 1.72
C ILE A 86 -12.41 -3.12 1.44
N GLY A 87 -12.45 -1.96 0.79
CA GLY A 87 -11.32 -1.04 0.72
C GLY A 87 -11.34 -0.12 1.94
N ALA A 88 -10.29 -0.14 2.75
CA ALA A 88 -10.17 0.65 3.96
C ALA A 88 -9.04 1.66 3.87
N ASP A 89 -9.30 2.91 4.21
CA ASP A 89 -8.31 3.99 4.20
C ASP A 89 -8.65 5.05 5.25
N ILE A 90 -7.67 5.87 5.63
CA ILE A 90 -7.88 7.05 6.47
C ILE A 90 -8.33 8.27 5.66
N SER A 91 -7.99 8.35 4.37
CA SER A 91 -8.27 9.46 3.48
C SER A 91 -9.63 9.30 2.80
N GLU A 92 -10.60 10.11 3.21
CA GLU A 92 -11.93 10.12 2.59
C GLU A 92 -11.88 10.66 1.15
N GLY A 93 -11.02 11.65 0.88
CA GLY A 93 -10.85 12.21 -0.46
C GLY A 93 -10.35 11.18 -1.48
N MET A 94 -9.46 10.27 -1.06
CA MET A 94 -9.01 9.16 -1.90
C MET A 94 -10.14 8.16 -2.16
N MET A 95 -10.86 7.74 -1.12
CA MET A 95 -11.94 6.76 -1.22
C MET A 95 -13.11 7.26 -2.07
N GLU A 96 -13.40 8.56 -2.06
CA GLU A 96 -14.44 9.12 -2.93
C GLU A 96 -14.13 8.91 -4.41
N ILE A 97 -12.87 9.09 -4.82
CA ILE A 97 -12.40 8.75 -6.17
C ILE A 97 -12.54 7.24 -6.41
N GLY A 98 -12.24 6.43 -5.41
CA GLY A 98 -12.38 4.98 -5.46
C GLY A 98 -13.83 4.54 -5.70
N ARG A 99 -14.81 5.13 -5.01
CA ARG A 99 -16.25 4.85 -5.20
C ARG A 99 -16.68 5.12 -6.64
N GLN A 100 -16.28 6.26 -7.19
CA GLN A 100 -16.58 6.60 -8.59
C GLN A 100 -15.95 5.61 -9.58
N LYS A 101 -14.73 5.10 -9.30
CA LYS A 101 -14.08 4.09 -10.13
C LYS A 101 -14.77 2.73 -10.04
N VAL A 102 -15.19 2.33 -8.85
CA VAL A 102 -15.95 1.09 -8.61
C VAL A 102 -17.30 1.12 -9.33
N GLU A 103 -17.99 2.24 -9.29
CA GLU A 103 -19.24 2.44 -10.02
C GLU A 103 -19.04 2.30 -11.53
N LYS A 104 -18.04 3.00 -12.10
CA LYS A 104 -17.67 2.89 -13.52
C LYS A 104 -17.28 1.48 -13.92
N ALA A 105 -16.66 0.73 -13.03
CA ALA A 105 -16.26 -0.67 -13.24
C ALA A 105 -17.42 -1.67 -13.00
N GLN A 106 -18.60 -1.20 -12.58
CA GLN A 106 -19.78 -2.02 -12.23
C GLN A 106 -19.48 -3.06 -11.13
N LEU A 107 -18.66 -2.70 -10.16
CA LEU A 107 -18.23 -3.56 -9.05
C LEU A 107 -18.88 -3.20 -7.71
N GLY A 108 -19.85 -2.30 -7.68
CA GLY A 108 -20.48 -1.81 -6.44
C GLY A 108 -21.20 -2.87 -5.61
N SER A 109 -21.55 -4.02 -6.19
CA SER A 109 -22.11 -5.15 -5.44
C SER A 109 -21.03 -5.98 -4.70
N ILE A 110 -19.75 -5.82 -5.04
CA ILE A 110 -18.62 -6.60 -4.50
C ILE A 110 -17.73 -5.71 -3.65
N VAL A 111 -17.42 -4.49 -4.11
CA VAL A 111 -16.44 -3.59 -3.49
C VAL A 111 -17.15 -2.45 -2.77
N SER A 112 -16.83 -2.27 -1.50
CA SER A 112 -17.26 -1.13 -0.69
C SER A 112 -16.06 -0.44 -0.04
N PHE A 113 -16.24 0.81 0.42
CA PHE A 113 -15.18 1.57 1.08
C PHE A 113 -15.60 1.95 2.50
N MET A 114 -14.64 1.86 3.44
CA MET A 114 -14.82 2.26 4.84
C MET A 114 -13.63 3.09 5.32
N LYS A 115 -13.91 4.16 6.06
CA LYS A 115 -12.86 4.92 6.75
C LYS A 115 -12.41 4.15 7.98
N GLU A 116 -11.13 3.75 8.03
CA GLU A 116 -10.56 2.94 9.09
C GLU A 116 -9.12 3.35 9.39
N ASP A 117 -8.75 3.32 10.66
CA ASP A 117 -7.35 3.41 11.09
C ASP A 117 -6.79 1.99 11.25
N CYS A 118 -5.73 1.68 10.49
CA CYS A 118 -5.08 0.36 10.55
C CYS A 118 -4.56 0.01 11.95
N MET A 119 -4.36 0.98 12.83
CA MET A 119 -3.97 0.72 14.22
C MET A 119 -5.12 0.23 15.10
N ASN A 120 -6.36 0.34 14.66
CA ASN A 120 -7.54 -0.06 15.44
C ASN A 120 -8.72 -0.33 14.51
N LEU A 121 -8.68 -1.43 13.79
CA LEU A 121 -9.71 -1.82 12.83
C LEU A 121 -11.02 -2.20 13.54
N SER A 122 -12.14 -1.67 13.07
CA SER A 122 -13.47 -1.95 13.63
C SER A 122 -14.00 -3.37 13.35
N PHE A 123 -13.25 -4.16 12.59
CA PHE A 123 -13.65 -5.51 12.20
C PHE A 123 -13.45 -6.55 13.30
N HIS A 124 -14.32 -7.56 13.30
CA HIS A 124 -14.17 -8.72 14.18
C HIS A 124 -12.88 -9.52 13.88
N ASN A 125 -12.42 -10.26 14.88
CA ASN A 125 -11.34 -11.22 14.67
C ASN A 125 -11.74 -12.24 13.58
N GLU A 126 -10.76 -12.68 12.81
CA GLU A 126 -10.93 -13.78 11.86
C GLU A 126 -12.07 -13.56 10.83
N ARG A 127 -12.23 -12.32 10.36
CA ARG A 127 -13.27 -11.94 9.39
C ARG A 127 -12.90 -12.26 7.95
N PHE A 128 -11.62 -12.03 7.57
CA PHE A 128 -11.20 -12.01 6.17
C PHE A 128 -10.38 -13.25 5.80
N ASP A 129 -10.57 -13.76 4.58
CA ASP A 129 -9.78 -14.82 3.98
C ASP A 129 -8.44 -14.29 3.45
N ALA A 130 -8.44 -13.05 2.98
CA ALA A 130 -7.24 -12.36 2.52
C ALA A 130 -7.27 -10.87 2.88
N VAL A 131 -6.08 -10.36 3.20
CA VAL A 131 -5.81 -8.93 3.34
C VAL A 131 -4.79 -8.54 2.28
N THR A 132 -5.03 -7.42 1.61
CA THR A 132 -4.12 -6.85 0.61
C THR A 132 -3.69 -5.44 0.98
N ALA A 133 -2.48 -5.05 0.58
CA ALA A 133 -2.00 -3.67 0.72
C ALA A 133 -1.05 -3.32 -0.44
N ALA A 134 -1.26 -2.18 -1.09
CA ALA A 134 -0.40 -1.74 -2.18
C ALA A 134 0.09 -0.30 -1.98
N PHE A 135 1.41 -0.13 -1.78
CA PHE A 135 2.09 1.17 -1.70
C PHE A 135 1.63 2.07 -0.55
N GLY A 136 1.04 1.47 0.51
CA GLY A 136 0.47 2.16 1.64
C GLY A 136 1.19 1.95 2.96
N ILE A 137 1.76 0.74 3.19
CA ILE A 137 2.25 0.34 4.52
C ILE A 137 3.44 1.15 5.03
N ARG A 138 4.26 1.72 4.15
CA ARG A 138 5.36 2.61 4.52
C ARG A 138 4.89 3.90 5.22
N ASN A 139 3.61 4.26 5.05
CA ASN A 139 3.00 5.45 5.64
C ASN A 139 2.44 5.21 7.04
N PHE A 140 2.34 3.96 7.49
CA PHE A 140 1.79 3.63 8.79
C PHE A 140 2.56 4.33 9.91
N LYS A 141 1.82 4.84 10.89
CA LYS A 141 2.37 5.52 12.06
C LYS A 141 3.04 4.56 13.03
N ASP A 142 2.48 3.36 13.16
CA ASP A 142 2.98 2.24 13.95
C ASP A 142 2.82 0.95 13.15
N LEU A 143 3.90 0.52 12.50
CA LEU A 143 3.90 -0.65 11.61
C LEU A 143 3.60 -1.95 12.38
N ASP A 144 4.21 -2.12 13.56
CA ASP A 144 4.02 -3.33 14.37
C ASP A 144 2.54 -3.47 14.77
N LYS A 145 1.93 -2.38 15.27
CA LYS A 145 0.52 -2.37 15.67
C LYS A 145 -0.43 -2.63 14.51
N CYS A 146 -0.19 -1.97 13.37
CA CYS A 146 -0.98 -2.22 12.16
C CYS A 146 -0.89 -3.68 11.72
N LEU A 147 0.31 -4.26 11.68
CA LEU A 147 0.47 -5.66 11.27
C LEU A 147 -0.19 -6.64 12.25
N CYS A 148 -0.18 -6.36 13.55
CA CYS A 148 -0.93 -7.13 14.53
C CYS A 148 -2.45 -7.08 14.29
N GLU A 149 -2.99 -5.91 13.93
CA GLU A 149 -4.40 -5.75 13.57
C GLU A 149 -4.75 -6.50 12.28
N LEU A 150 -3.89 -6.43 11.25
CA LEU A 150 -4.08 -7.21 10.02
C LEU A 150 -4.06 -8.71 10.31
N HIS A 151 -3.16 -9.16 11.18
CA HIS A 151 -3.13 -10.56 11.64
C HIS A 151 -4.40 -10.92 12.41
N ARG A 152 -4.89 -10.04 13.31
CA ARG A 152 -6.09 -10.27 14.10
C ARG A 152 -7.33 -10.50 13.21
N VAL A 153 -7.53 -9.66 12.20
CA VAL A 153 -8.72 -9.71 11.34
C VAL A 153 -8.67 -10.80 10.28
N LEU A 154 -7.50 -11.36 9.97
CA LEU A 154 -7.36 -12.52 9.10
C LEU A 154 -7.85 -13.78 9.81
N ARG A 155 -8.51 -14.68 9.07
CA ARG A 155 -8.86 -16.04 9.51
C ARG A 155 -7.60 -16.90 9.61
N LYS A 156 -7.65 -17.94 10.41
CA LYS A 156 -6.61 -18.99 10.42
C LYS A 156 -6.47 -19.57 9.00
N GLY A 157 -5.24 -19.66 8.52
CA GLY A 157 -4.95 -20.04 7.14
C GLY A 157 -5.25 -18.94 6.11
N GLY A 158 -5.65 -17.75 6.54
CA GLY A 158 -5.82 -16.59 5.68
C GLY A 158 -4.50 -15.98 5.25
N HIS A 159 -4.51 -15.20 4.18
CA HIS A 159 -3.29 -14.72 3.53
C HIS A 159 -3.19 -13.19 3.51
N LEU A 160 -1.98 -12.68 3.80
CA LEU A 160 -1.62 -11.28 3.63
C LEU A 160 -0.75 -11.14 2.37
N SER A 161 -1.17 -10.30 1.42
CA SER A 161 -0.39 -9.95 0.24
C SER A 161 -0.07 -8.45 0.22
N ILE A 162 1.21 -8.13 0.29
CA ILE A 162 1.71 -6.75 0.29
C ILE A 162 2.54 -6.53 -0.98
N VAL A 163 2.36 -5.37 -1.60
CA VAL A 163 3.28 -4.85 -2.62
C VAL A 163 3.69 -3.43 -2.23
N GLU A 164 5.00 -3.18 -2.11
CA GLU A 164 5.49 -1.88 -1.64
C GLU A 164 6.75 -1.45 -2.42
N LEU A 165 6.91 -0.12 -2.56
CA LEU A 165 8.12 0.45 -3.14
C LEU A 165 9.34 0.13 -2.27
N SER A 166 10.44 -0.09 -2.91
CA SER A 166 11.71 -0.41 -2.25
C SER A 166 12.90 0.24 -2.96
N ALA A 167 13.97 0.50 -2.22
CA ALA A 167 15.20 1.02 -2.78
C ALA A 167 16.12 -0.13 -3.21
N PRO A 168 16.53 -0.23 -4.49
CA PRO A 168 17.45 -1.24 -4.96
C PRO A 168 18.79 -1.16 -4.22
N LYS A 169 19.32 -2.33 -3.82
CA LYS A 169 20.63 -2.41 -3.13
C LYS A 169 21.78 -2.79 -4.07
N SER A 170 21.50 -3.41 -5.22
CA SER A 170 22.52 -3.90 -6.15
C SER A 170 22.95 -2.83 -7.16
N PHE A 171 24.26 -2.82 -7.48
CA PHE A 171 24.82 -2.06 -8.60
C PHE A 171 24.36 -2.70 -9.94
N PRO A 172 24.08 -1.92 -11.00
CA PRO A 172 24.08 -0.43 -11.08
C PRO A 172 22.73 0.21 -10.68
N MET A 173 21.71 -0.59 -10.38
CA MET A 173 20.34 -0.12 -10.16
C MET A 173 20.23 0.80 -8.94
N SER A 174 21.04 0.59 -7.90
CA SER A 174 21.06 1.48 -6.73
C SER A 174 21.47 2.91 -7.07
N ILE A 175 22.43 3.08 -7.99
CA ILE A 175 22.85 4.41 -8.46
C ILE A 175 21.79 5.03 -9.37
N LEU A 176 21.27 4.26 -10.32
CA LEU A 176 20.20 4.73 -11.24
C LEU A 176 18.95 5.16 -10.47
N PHE A 177 18.55 4.40 -9.45
CA PHE A 177 17.44 4.74 -8.59
C PHE A 177 17.69 6.04 -7.81
N LYS A 178 18.88 6.23 -7.25
CA LYS A 178 19.26 7.48 -6.57
C LYS A 178 19.19 8.68 -7.50
N ILE A 179 19.75 8.57 -8.72
CA ILE A 179 19.66 9.64 -9.72
C ILE A 179 18.19 9.94 -10.05
N TYR A 180 17.40 8.91 -10.32
CA TYR A 180 15.98 9.07 -10.62
C TYR A 180 15.22 9.73 -9.46
N SER A 181 15.37 9.22 -8.25
CA SER A 181 14.60 9.68 -7.08
C SER A 181 14.99 11.09 -6.63
N HIS A 182 16.28 11.47 -6.73
CA HIS A 182 16.76 12.77 -6.23
C HIS A 182 16.87 13.87 -7.28
N THR A 183 16.78 13.53 -8.58
CA THR A 183 16.84 14.52 -9.66
C THR A 183 15.60 14.54 -10.53
N ILE A 184 15.26 13.42 -11.18
CA ILE A 184 14.18 13.36 -12.17
C ILE A 184 12.82 13.51 -11.49
N LEU A 185 12.58 12.75 -10.43
CA LEU A 185 11.30 12.73 -9.73
C LEU A 185 10.92 14.09 -9.13
N PRO A 186 11.81 14.80 -8.39
CA PRO A 186 11.50 16.13 -7.88
C PRO A 186 11.29 17.18 -8.98
N LEU A 187 12.02 17.09 -10.10
CA LEU A 187 11.85 18.00 -11.22
C LEU A 187 10.48 17.81 -11.88
N TYR A 188 10.10 16.56 -12.13
CA TYR A 188 8.79 16.23 -12.68
C TYR A 188 7.65 16.61 -11.72
N ALA A 189 7.84 16.37 -10.43
CA ALA A 189 6.88 16.74 -9.40
C ALA A 189 6.58 18.24 -9.36
N ARG A 190 7.61 19.07 -9.53
CA ARG A 190 7.46 20.55 -9.60
C ARG A 190 6.60 21.02 -10.77
N LEU A 191 6.58 20.26 -11.87
CA LEU A 191 5.83 20.61 -13.08
C LEU A 191 4.36 20.19 -13.01
N VAL A 192 4.05 19.11 -12.27
CA VAL A 192 2.74 18.44 -12.33
C VAL A 192 1.96 18.51 -11.01
N SER A 193 2.65 18.57 -9.88
CA SER A 193 2.00 18.62 -8.55
C SER A 193 2.10 19.99 -7.92
N LYS A 194 1.02 20.40 -7.27
CA LYS A 194 1.01 21.58 -6.39
C LYS A 194 1.64 21.30 -5.02
N ASP A 195 1.76 20.03 -4.61
CA ASP A 195 2.31 19.60 -3.32
C ASP A 195 3.74 19.09 -3.46
N LYS A 196 4.70 19.95 -3.14
CA LYS A 196 6.14 19.60 -3.16
C LYS A 196 6.53 18.68 -1.99
N GLY A 197 5.81 18.75 -0.86
CA GLY A 197 6.07 17.97 0.34
C GLY A 197 5.82 16.49 0.12
N ALA A 198 4.75 16.13 -0.57
CA ALA A 198 4.36 14.74 -0.82
C ALA A 198 5.44 13.91 -1.55
N TYR A 199 6.21 14.52 -2.48
CA TYR A 199 7.27 13.80 -3.20
C TYR A 199 8.54 13.63 -2.38
N HIS A 200 8.91 14.63 -1.59
CA HIS A 200 10.02 14.49 -0.66
C HIS A 200 9.70 13.40 0.37
N TYR A 201 8.48 13.41 0.89
CA TYR A 201 7.96 12.38 1.79
C TYR A 201 8.00 10.99 1.16
N LEU A 202 7.58 10.85 -0.11
CA LEU A 202 7.64 9.58 -0.85
C LEU A 202 9.05 9.01 -0.85
N ILE A 203 10.04 9.78 -1.28
CA ILE A 203 11.43 9.30 -1.38
C ILE A 203 11.97 8.91 -0.01
N SER A 204 11.82 9.81 0.98
CA SER A 204 12.33 9.59 2.33
C SER A 204 11.71 8.35 2.98
N THR A 205 10.41 8.11 2.81
CA THR A 205 9.73 6.92 3.35
C THR A 205 10.14 5.64 2.64
N VAL A 206 10.35 5.65 1.30
CA VAL A 206 10.83 4.48 0.55
C VAL A 206 12.24 4.08 0.99
N GLU A 207 13.12 5.05 1.23
CA GLU A 207 14.50 4.78 1.68
C GLU A 207 14.57 4.29 3.12
N ALA A 208 13.69 4.79 3.98
CA ALA A 208 13.66 4.46 5.41
C ALA A 208 12.87 3.19 5.74
N PHE A 209 11.96 2.76 4.85
CA PHE A 209 11.08 1.61 5.09
C PHE A 209 11.87 0.29 5.17
N PRO A 210 11.58 -0.59 6.15
CA PRO A 210 12.21 -1.91 6.23
C PRO A 210 11.84 -2.78 5.04
N GLN A 211 12.83 -3.43 4.42
CA GLN A 211 12.68 -4.14 3.15
C GLN A 211 13.29 -5.53 3.17
N GLY A 212 12.74 -6.43 2.36
CA GLY A 212 13.27 -7.78 2.17
C GLY A 212 13.25 -8.58 3.46
N GLU A 213 14.39 -9.14 3.88
CA GLU A 213 14.51 -9.96 5.08
C GLU A 213 14.05 -9.24 6.35
N THR A 214 14.39 -7.96 6.51
CA THR A 214 13.95 -7.17 7.67
C THR A 214 12.43 -7.11 7.76
N MET A 215 11.73 -6.93 6.64
CA MET A 215 10.26 -6.94 6.64
C MET A 215 9.70 -8.35 6.91
N VAL A 216 10.39 -9.41 6.47
CA VAL A 216 10.03 -10.80 6.81
C VAL A 216 10.08 -11.02 8.33
N GLU A 217 11.14 -10.55 8.99
CA GLU A 217 11.26 -10.64 10.46
C GLU A 217 10.14 -9.88 11.18
N ILE A 218 9.80 -8.69 10.68
CA ILE A 218 8.70 -7.88 11.24
C ILE A 218 7.36 -8.60 11.09
N LEU A 219 7.07 -9.18 9.92
CA LEU A 219 5.85 -9.96 9.69
C LEU A 219 5.78 -11.19 10.60
N LYS A 220 6.89 -11.92 10.75
CA LYS A 220 6.95 -13.05 11.68
C LYS A 220 6.74 -12.63 13.14
N LYS A 221 7.29 -11.49 13.56
CA LYS A 221 7.06 -10.92 14.90
C LYS A 221 5.59 -10.57 15.12
N ALA A 222 4.86 -10.16 14.09
CA ALA A 222 3.43 -9.89 14.16
C ALA A 222 2.56 -11.16 14.15
N GLY A 223 3.17 -12.36 14.09
CA GLY A 223 2.49 -13.65 14.15
C GLY A 223 2.27 -14.33 12.80
N PHE A 224 2.72 -13.74 11.71
CA PHE A 224 2.58 -14.36 10.37
C PHE A 224 3.58 -15.50 10.16
N GLU A 225 3.11 -16.54 9.49
CA GLU A 225 3.88 -17.73 9.10
C GLU A 225 4.11 -17.76 7.57
N ASP A 226 4.94 -18.68 7.10
CA ASP A 226 5.24 -18.91 5.68
C ASP A 226 5.55 -17.62 4.89
N VAL A 227 6.20 -16.66 5.55
CA VAL A 227 6.49 -15.36 4.97
C VAL A 227 7.51 -15.48 3.84
N LYS A 228 7.09 -15.12 2.63
CA LYS A 228 7.91 -15.11 1.41
C LYS A 228 7.93 -13.72 0.82
N PHE A 229 9.04 -13.34 0.21
CA PHE A 229 9.10 -12.10 -0.55
C PHE A 229 9.80 -12.28 -1.89
N LYS A 230 9.47 -11.39 -2.82
CA LYS A 230 10.10 -11.33 -4.14
C LYS A 230 10.34 -9.88 -4.56
N ARG A 231 11.58 -9.56 -4.90
CA ARG A 231 11.91 -8.27 -5.50
C ARG A 231 11.47 -8.24 -6.96
N LEU A 232 10.85 -7.14 -7.36
CA LEU A 232 10.38 -6.88 -8.72
C LEU A 232 11.18 -5.72 -9.30
N THR A 233 11.33 -5.72 -10.63
CA THR A 233 11.99 -4.65 -11.38
C THR A 233 13.30 -4.23 -10.72
N PHE A 234 14.23 -5.18 -10.62
CA PHE A 234 15.56 -4.97 -10.03
C PHE A 234 15.55 -4.44 -8.58
N GLY A 235 14.46 -4.62 -7.85
CA GLY A 235 14.32 -4.23 -6.45
C GLY A 235 13.71 -2.84 -6.22
N ILE A 236 13.12 -2.21 -7.24
CA ILE A 236 12.35 -0.96 -7.09
C ILE A 236 11.01 -1.21 -6.36
N CYS A 237 10.53 -2.43 -6.42
CA CYS A 237 9.31 -2.85 -5.73
C CYS A 237 9.56 -4.23 -5.12
N THR A 238 8.97 -4.49 -3.97
CA THR A 238 9.00 -5.80 -3.31
C THR A 238 7.57 -6.23 -2.99
N MET A 239 7.26 -7.49 -3.29
CA MET A 239 6.00 -8.12 -2.86
C MET A 239 6.26 -9.14 -1.77
N TYR A 240 5.33 -9.26 -0.84
CA TYR A 240 5.34 -10.20 0.27
C TYR A 240 4.05 -11.00 0.27
N LEU A 241 4.14 -12.28 0.62
CA LEU A 241 3.02 -13.16 0.90
C LEU A 241 3.28 -13.82 2.26
N ALA A 242 2.28 -13.79 3.11
CA ALA A 242 2.35 -14.39 4.45
C ALA A 242 1.03 -15.07 4.79
N THR A 243 1.05 -16.04 5.71
CA THR A 243 -0.12 -16.78 6.18
C THR A 243 -0.34 -16.52 7.67
N LYS A 244 -1.59 -16.50 8.12
CA LYS A 244 -1.94 -16.54 9.55
C LYS A 244 -2.10 -17.95 10.03
#